data_4dcac0a4665c5384dd4d59b36cf51ea7
#
_entry.id   4dcac0a4665c5384dd4d59b36cf51ea7
#
_cell.length_a   1.000
_cell.length_b   1.000
_cell.length_c   1.000
_cell.angle_alpha   90.00
_cell.angle_beta   90.00
_cell.angle_gamma   90.00
#
_symmetry.space_group_name_H-M   'P 1'
#
loop_
_entity.id
_entity.type
_entity.pdbx_description
1 polymer ?
#
loop_
_entity_poly.entity_id
_entity_poly.type
_entity_poly.pdbx_seq_one_letter_code
_entity_poly.pdbx_strand_id
1 'polypeptide(L)'
;MENKNEAEIFEIIAHGGNAKSLAYEALNSATEGNFEEAKKFLDESEQEMAEAHKTQTRLIQDEINGEKIDTSLLMIHAQDHLMTALSEKSLIEKMIELYKKLEEK
;
A
#
# COMPACT_ATOMS: atom_id res chain seq x y z
N MET A 1 12.51 -19.67 18.25
CA MET A 1 12.51 -20.11 16.85
C MET A 1 12.16 -18.96 15.92
N GLU A 2 12.95 -18.82 14.90
CA GLU A 2 12.72 -17.75 13.93
C GLU A 2 11.49 -18.05 13.09
N ASN A 3 10.74 -17.00 12.80
CA ASN A 3 9.62 -17.06 11.87
C ASN A 3 10.21 -17.21 10.47
N LYS A 4 9.84 -18.25 9.76
CA LYS A 4 10.35 -18.59 8.43
C LYS A 4 10.13 -17.44 7.42
N ASN A 5 9.07 -16.68 7.59
CA ASN A 5 8.67 -15.63 6.65
C ASN A 5 8.84 -14.22 7.21
N GLU A 6 9.66 -14.06 8.24
CA GLU A 6 9.81 -12.77 8.92
C GLU A 6 10.25 -11.64 7.98
N ALA A 7 11.24 -11.92 7.12
CA ALA A 7 11.73 -10.91 6.18
C ALA A 7 10.63 -10.45 5.22
N GLU A 8 9.83 -11.39 4.72
CA GLU A 8 8.73 -11.09 3.80
C GLU A 8 7.63 -10.31 4.49
N ILE A 9 7.36 -10.65 5.75
CA ILE A 9 6.36 -9.93 6.55
C ILE A 9 6.78 -8.47 6.70
N PHE A 10 8.05 -8.23 7.01
CA PHE A 10 8.57 -6.86 7.15
C PHE A 10 8.56 -6.11 5.82
N GLU A 11 8.79 -6.79 4.70
CA GLU A 11 8.67 -6.17 3.37
C GLU A 11 7.23 -5.67 3.12
N ILE A 12 6.25 -6.49 3.47
CA ILE A 12 4.84 -6.11 3.33
C ILE A 12 4.54 -4.87 4.17
N ILE A 13 4.98 -4.86 5.42
CA ILE A 13 4.76 -3.74 6.32
C ILE A 13 5.45 -2.47 5.81
N ALA A 14 6.70 -2.58 5.40
CA ALA A 14 7.49 -1.43 4.95
C ALA A 14 6.93 -0.83 3.66
N HIS A 15 6.70 -1.65 2.64
CA HIS A 15 6.19 -1.16 1.37
C HIS A 15 4.75 -0.68 1.48
N GLY A 16 3.93 -1.38 2.26
CA GLY A 16 2.54 -0.96 2.51
C GLY A 16 2.48 0.38 3.22
N GLY A 17 3.34 0.56 4.23
CA GLY A 17 3.45 1.83 4.96
C GLY A 17 3.93 2.97 4.07
N ASN A 18 4.94 2.72 3.25
CA ASN A 18 5.44 3.71 2.31
C ASN A 18 4.36 4.11 1.31
N ALA A 19 3.64 3.14 0.79
CA ALA A 19 2.55 3.39 -0.16
C ALA A 19 1.49 4.28 0.45
N LYS A 20 1.11 4.00 1.69
CA LYS A 20 0.12 4.80 2.41
C LYS A 20 0.60 6.23 2.62
N SER A 21 1.84 6.40 3.09
CA SER A 21 2.42 7.72 3.31
C SER A 21 2.46 8.54 2.03
N LEU A 22 2.87 7.93 0.93
CA LEU A 22 2.94 8.59 -0.37
C LEU A 22 1.56 9.00 -0.88
N ALA A 23 0.55 8.15 -0.63
CA ALA A 23 -0.83 8.47 -1.01
C ALA A 23 -1.32 9.71 -0.24
N TYR A 24 -1.03 9.80 1.05
CA TYR A 24 -1.40 10.99 1.83
C TYR A 24 -0.63 12.24 1.39
N GLU A 25 0.64 12.09 1.02
CA GLU A 25 1.40 13.20 0.45
C GLU A 25 0.76 13.70 -0.83
N ALA A 26 0.29 12.76 -1.66
CA ALA A 26 -0.42 13.10 -2.89
C ALA A 26 -1.68 13.91 -2.60
N LEU A 27 -2.44 13.49 -1.58
CA LEU A 27 -3.65 14.19 -1.20
C LEU A 27 -3.33 15.60 -0.71
N ASN A 28 -2.28 15.75 0.09
CA ASN A 28 -1.85 17.06 0.56
C ASN A 28 -1.50 18.00 -0.60
N SER A 29 -0.79 17.47 -1.59
CA SER A 29 -0.45 18.25 -2.79
C SER A 29 -1.70 18.69 -3.54
N ALA A 30 -2.67 17.79 -3.66
CA ALA A 30 -3.93 18.07 -4.36
C ALA A 30 -4.75 19.15 -3.63
N THR A 31 -4.75 19.15 -2.29
CA THR A 31 -5.48 20.18 -1.54
C THR A 31 -4.90 21.56 -1.75
N GLU A 32 -3.64 21.63 -2.15
CA GLU A 32 -2.95 22.89 -2.45
C GLU A 32 -3.01 23.23 -3.93
N GLY A 33 -3.74 22.45 -4.72
CA GLY A 33 -3.88 22.67 -6.15
C GLY A 33 -2.71 22.17 -6.98
N ASN A 34 -1.75 21.48 -6.37
CA ASN A 34 -0.57 20.99 -7.08
C ASN A 34 -0.82 19.56 -7.58
N PHE A 35 -1.54 19.43 -8.68
CA PHE A 35 -1.97 18.14 -9.21
C PHE A 35 -0.86 17.34 -9.90
N GLU A 36 0.15 18.03 -10.44
CA GLU A 36 1.31 17.34 -11.03
C GLU A 36 2.11 16.61 -9.96
N GLU A 37 2.34 17.28 -8.83
CA GLU A 37 3.06 16.69 -7.72
C GLU A 37 2.22 15.56 -7.11
N ALA A 38 0.91 15.75 -7.01
CA ALA A 38 0.00 14.72 -6.51
C ALA A 38 0.12 13.46 -7.35
N LYS A 39 0.13 13.60 -8.68
CA LYS A 39 0.26 12.45 -9.58
C LYS A 39 1.58 11.74 -9.38
N LYS A 40 2.65 12.49 -9.21
CA LYS A 40 3.97 11.91 -8.97
C LYS A 40 4.00 11.06 -7.71
N PHE A 41 3.42 11.57 -6.62
CA PHE A 41 3.33 10.82 -5.37
C PHE A 41 2.45 9.58 -5.51
N LEU A 42 1.34 9.68 -6.27
CA LEU A 42 0.49 8.53 -6.52
C LEU A 42 1.22 7.44 -7.30
N ASP A 43 2.01 7.82 -8.30
CA ASP A 43 2.79 6.87 -9.08
C ASP A 43 3.81 6.15 -8.19
N GLU A 44 4.47 6.88 -7.30
CA GLU A 44 5.40 6.30 -6.34
C GLU A 44 4.69 5.38 -5.36
N SER A 45 3.50 5.79 -4.90
CA SER A 45 2.67 4.97 -4.02
C SER A 45 2.30 3.65 -4.69
N GLU A 46 1.95 3.71 -5.97
CA GLU A 46 1.59 2.53 -6.75
C GLU A 46 2.76 1.55 -6.85
N GLN A 47 3.97 2.05 -7.03
CA GLN A 47 5.16 1.22 -7.09
C GLN A 47 5.41 0.50 -5.77
N GLU A 48 5.27 1.22 -4.65
CA GLU A 48 5.42 0.63 -3.32
C GLU A 48 4.34 -0.40 -3.04
N MET A 49 3.11 -0.09 -3.42
CA MET A 49 1.97 -1.00 -3.25
C MET A 49 2.19 -2.29 -4.04
N ALA A 50 2.69 -2.17 -5.27
CA ALA A 50 2.97 -3.31 -6.12
C ALA A 50 4.02 -4.24 -5.49
N GLU A 51 5.03 -3.69 -4.85
CA GLU A 51 6.04 -4.50 -4.17
C GLU A 51 5.45 -5.27 -2.99
N ALA A 52 4.64 -4.61 -2.17
CA ALA A 52 3.98 -5.28 -1.05
C ALA A 52 3.04 -6.38 -1.54
N HIS A 53 2.28 -6.08 -2.58
CA HIS A 53 1.31 -7.02 -3.14
C HIS A 53 2.01 -8.25 -3.75
N LYS A 54 3.13 -8.03 -4.42
CA LYS A 54 3.94 -9.09 -5.01
C LYS A 54 4.40 -10.07 -3.94
N THR A 55 4.90 -9.55 -2.82
CA THR A 55 5.35 -10.39 -1.71
C THR A 55 4.19 -11.15 -1.09
N GLN A 56 3.05 -10.48 -0.90
CA GLN A 56 1.84 -11.11 -0.39
C GLN A 56 1.39 -12.27 -1.29
N THR A 57 1.34 -12.01 -2.59
CA THR A 57 0.91 -13.02 -3.58
C THR A 57 1.82 -14.24 -3.53
N ARG A 58 3.13 -14.03 -3.41
CA ARG A 58 4.08 -15.14 -3.33
C ARG A 58 3.82 -16.01 -2.10
N LEU A 59 3.55 -15.37 -0.95
CA LEU A 59 3.25 -16.11 0.28
C LEU A 59 1.97 -16.91 0.14
N ILE A 60 0.94 -16.33 -0.47
CA ILE A 60 -0.33 -17.03 -0.69
C ILE A 60 -0.13 -18.23 -1.62
N GLN A 61 0.65 -18.06 -2.69
CA GLN A 61 0.93 -19.15 -3.62
C GLN A 61 1.74 -20.27 -2.95
N ASP A 62 2.70 -19.92 -2.11
CA ASP A 62 3.47 -20.89 -1.34
C ASP A 62 2.54 -21.71 -0.46
N GLU A 63 1.61 -21.07 0.20
CA GLU A 63 0.64 -21.77 1.05
C GLU A 63 -0.24 -22.71 0.24
N ILE A 64 -0.72 -22.25 -0.90
CA ILE A 64 -1.53 -23.07 -1.80
C ILE A 64 -0.74 -24.30 -2.26
N ASN A 65 0.55 -24.15 -2.48
CA ASN A 65 1.43 -25.24 -2.94
C ASN A 65 1.88 -26.17 -1.79
N GLY A 66 1.31 -26.00 -0.62
CA GLY A 66 1.55 -26.91 0.50
C GLY A 66 2.64 -26.48 1.46
N GLU A 67 3.26 -25.33 1.25
CA GLU A 67 4.23 -24.82 2.20
C GLU A 67 3.53 -24.22 3.40
N LYS A 68 4.08 -24.48 4.56
CA LYS A 68 3.48 -23.99 5.80
C LYS A 68 3.92 -22.55 6.05
N ILE A 69 2.96 -21.64 6.04
CA ILE A 69 3.18 -20.23 6.36
C ILE A 69 2.80 -20.00 7.81
N ASP A 70 3.68 -19.34 8.56
CA ASP A 70 3.40 -19.02 9.96
C ASP A 70 2.27 -18.03 10.09
N THR A 71 1.23 -18.41 10.84
CA THR A 71 0.13 -17.50 11.12
C THR A 71 0.40 -16.84 12.47
N SER A 72 1.22 -15.83 12.47
CA SER A 72 1.58 -15.08 13.67
C SER A 72 0.77 -13.78 13.74
N LEU A 73 0.78 -13.17 14.93
CA LEU A 73 0.17 -11.86 15.10
C LEU A 73 0.83 -10.84 14.16
N LEU A 74 2.13 -10.96 13.95
CA LEU A 74 2.86 -10.08 13.04
C LEU A 74 2.37 -10.24 11.60
N MET A 75 2.13 -11.48 11.16
CA MET A 75 1.58 -11.74 9.82
C MET A 75 0.19 -11.14 9.68
N ILE A 76 -0.66 -11.32 10.68
CA ILE A 76 -2.01 -10.78 10.68
C ILE A 76 -1.95 -9.26 10.60
N HIS A 77 -1.05 -8.65 11.38
CA HIS A 77 -0.85 -7.19 11.35
C HIS A 77 -0.39 -6.73 9.96
N ALA A 78 0.55 -7.45 9.35
CA ALA A 78 1.05 -7.10 8.02
C ALA A 78 -0.06 -7.13 6.97
N GLN A 79 -0.91 -8.16 7.01
CA GLN A 79 -2.03 -8.29 6.09
C GLN A 79 -3.05 -7.17 6.29
N ASP A 80 -3.39 -6.90 7.54
CA ASP A 80 -4.32 -5.82 7.88
C ASP A 80 -3.78 -4.47 7.42
N HIS A 81 -2.50 -4.22 7.69
CA HIS A 81 -1.84 -2.99 7.29
C HIS A 81 -1.86 -2.79 5.77
N LEU A 82 -1.55 -3.85 5.02
CA LEU A 82 -1.55 -3.78 3.56
C LEU A 82 -2.96 -3.55 3.01
N MET A 83 -3.94 -4.28 3.52
CA MET A 83 -5.32 -4.16 3.02
C MET A 83 -5.92 -2.80 3.33
N THR A 84 -5.65 -2.24 4.51
CA THR A 84 -6.13 -0.90 4.84
C THR A 84 -5.41 0.17 4.01
N ALA A 85 -4.10 0.00 3.78
CA ALA A 85 -3.35 0.93 2.93
C ALA A 85 -3.91 0.95 1.51
N LEU A 86 -4.24 -0.21 0.97
CA LEU A 86 -4.84 -0.32 -0.36
C LEU A 86 -6.19 0.40 -0.43
N SER A 87 -7.02 0.19 0.58
CA SER A 87 -8.34 0.83 0.67
C SER A 87 -8.20 2.35 0.77
N GLU A 88 -7.32 2.83 1.63
CA GLU A 88 -7.10 4.27 1.80
C GLU A 88 -6.55 4.90 0.53
N LYS A 89 -5.62 4.22 -0.16
CA LYS A 89 -5.08 4.71 -1.42
C LYS A 89 -6.18 4.88 -2.46
N SER A 90 -7.08 3.90 -2.57
CA SER A 90 -8.21 3.95 -3.49
C SER A 90 -9.11 5.15 -3.21
N LEU A 91 -9.41 5.39 -1.93
CA LEU A 91 -10.24 6.53 -1.54
C LEU A 91 -9.53 7.84 -1.80
N ILE A 92 -8.23 7.91 -1.53
CA ILE A 92 -7.44 9.11 -1.78
C ILE A 92 -7.44 9.46 -3.26
N GLU A 93 -7.32 8.47 -4.14
CA GLU A 93 -7.39 8.70 -5.58
C GLU A 93 -8.70 9.36 -5.98
N LYS A 94 -9.80 8.91 -5.40
CA LYS A 94 -11.11 9.52 -5.65
C LYS A 94 -11.21 10.93 -5.08
N MET A 95 -10.65 11.15 -3.92
CA MET A 95 -10.61 12.48 -3.30
C MET A 95 -9.84 13.47 -4.17
N ILE A 96 -8.73 13.03 -4.74
CA ILE A 96 -7.93 13.87 -5.63
C ILE A 96 -8.71 14.21 -6.89
N GLU A 97 -9.43 13.25 -7.46
CA GLU A 97 -10.31 13.51 -8.61
C GLU A 97 -11.35 14.57 -8.28
N LEU A 98 -11.91 14.48 -7.07
CA LEU A 98 -12.91 15.44 -6.62
C LEU A 98 -12.31 16.85 -6.48
N TYR A 99 -11.14 16.96 -5.86
CA TYR A 99 -10.45 18.25 -5.76
C TYR A 99 -10.17 18.84 -7.12
N LYS A 100 -9.76 18.01 -8.07
CA LYS A 100 -9.48 18.45 -9.43
C LYS A 100 -10.73 19.01 -10.11
N LYS A 101 -11.86 18.34 -9.94
CA LYS A 101 -13.14 18.79 -10.48
C LYS A 101 -13.58 20.12 -9.87
N LEU A 102 -13.36 20.29 -8.57
CA LEU A 102 -13.67 21.55 -7.90
C LEU A 102 -12.81 22.69 -8.41
N GLU A 103 -11.55 22.40 -8.71
CA GLU A 103 -10.62 23.40 -9.23
C GLU A 103 -11.02 23.87 -10.64
N GLU A 104 -11.60 22.98 -11.43
CA GLU A 104 -12.01 23.26 -12.81
C GLU A 104 -13.27 24.11 -12.93
N LYS A 105 -13.95 24.39 -11.83
CA LYS A 105 -15.19 25.18 -11.85
C LYS A 105 -14.93 26.71 -11.86
#